data_21a06beddaf55a95536b950852c89b9d
#
_entry.id   21a06beddaf55a95536b950852c89b9d
#
_cell.length_a   1.000
_cell.length_b   1.000
_cell.length_c   1.000
_cell.angle_alpha   90.00
_cell.angle_beta   90.00
_cell.angle_gamma   90.00
#
_symmetry.space_group_name_H-M   'P 1'
#
loop_
_entity.id
_entity.type
_entity.pdbx_description
1 polymer ?
#
loop_
_entity_poly.entity_id
_entity_poly.type
_entity_poly.pdbx_seq_one_letter_code
_entity_poly.pdbx_strand_id
1 'polypeptide(L)' 'MLYDLYGELLTDHQRKVYGELVNDDLSLSEIAELNGITRQGAHDLIKRCDKILEGYEAKLHLLEQKLAEE' A
#
# COMPACT_ATOMS: atom_id res chain seq x y z
N MET A 1 2.34 -1.61 -11.06
CA MET A 1 2.33 -0.88 -9.80
C MET A 1 2.59 -1.81 -8.63
N LEU A 2 3.29 -1.35 -7.62
CA LEU A 2 3.72 -2.22 -6.51
C LEU A 2 2.55 -2.87 -5.77
N TYR A 3 1.48 -2.13 -5.55
CA TYR A 3 0.30 -2.67 -4.86
C TYR A 3 -0.31 -3.84 -5.63
N ASP A 4 -0.40 -3.74 -6.95
CA ASP A 4 -0.97 -4.81 -7.77
C ASP A 4 -0.12 -6.08 -7.74
N LEU A 5 1.20 -5.93 -7.62
CA LEU A 5 2.11 -7.07 -7.59
C LEU A 5 2.22 -7.70 -6.19
N TYR A 6 2.24 -6.88 -5.16
CA TYR A 6 2.57 -7.31 -3.80
C TYR A 6 1.48 -7.08 -2.76
N GLY A 7 0.32 -6.54 -3.16
CA GLY A 7 -0.75 -6.22 -2.22
C GLY A 7 -1.21 -7.39 -1.39
N GLU A 8 -1.21 -8.60 -1.96
CA GLU A 8 -1.63 -9.80 -1.25
C GLU A 8 -0.66 -10.23 -0.15
N LEU A 9 0.57 -9.69 -0.15
CA LEU A 9 1.56 -9.98 0.87
C LEU A 9 1.40 -9.10 2.10
N LEU A 10 0.53 -8.10 2.04
CA LEU A 10 0.19 -7.25 3.18
C LEU A 10 -0.80 -7.97 4.10
N THR A 11 -0.83 -7.57 5.37
CA THR A 11 -1.87 -8.06 6.28
C THR A 11 -3.24 -7.58 5.80
N ASP A 12 -4.32 -8.23 6.27
CA ASP A 12 -5.67 -7.84 5.88
C ASP A 12 -5.95 -6.37 6.21
N HIS A 13 -5.53 -5.91 7.39
CA HIS A 13 -5.72 -4.52 7.81
C HIS A 13 -4.92 -3.56 6.93
N GLN A 14 -3.65 -3.87 6.67
CA GLN A 14 -2.79 -3.06 5.82
C GLN A 14 -3.35 -2.97 4.39
N ARG A 15 -3.78 -4.10 3.85
CA ARG A 15 -4.36 -4.16 2.51
C ARG A 15 -5.65 -3.35 2.41
N LYS A 16 -6.50 -3.42 3.45
CA LYS A 16 -7.73 -2.65 3.49
C LYS A 16 -7.45 -1.15 3.44
N VAL A 17 -6.58 -0.67 4.32
CA VAL A 17 -6.28 0.77 4.41
C VAL A 17 -5.57 1.27 3.15
N TYR A 18 -4.60 0.52 2.67
CA TYR A 18 -3.88 0.91 1.46
C TYR A 18 -4.78 0.90 0.24
N GLY A 19 -5.69 -0.08 0.15
CA GLY A 19 -6.67 -0.16 -0.92
C GLY A 19 -7.63 1.01 -0.93
N GLU A 20 -8.04 1.51 0.24
CA GLU A 20 -8.90 2.68 0.35
C GLU A 20 -8.22 3.91 -0.24
N LEU A 21 -6.91 4.05 -0.04
CA LEU A 21 -6.16 5.16 -0.60
C LEU A 21 -5.97 5.01 -2.12
N VAL A 22 -5.58 3.83 -2.58
CA VAL A 22 -5.19 3.59 -3.97
C VAL A 22 -6.41 3.37 -4.88
N ASN A 23 -7.36 2.54 -4.44
CA ASN A 23 -8.49 2.13 -5.27
C ASN A 23 -9.72 3.02 -5.11
N ASP A 24 -9.97 3.51 -3.91
CA ASP A 24 -11.16 4.29 -3.59
C ASP A 24 -10.92 5.79 -3.57
N ASP A 25 -9.68 6.23 -3.77
CA ASP A 25 -9.28 7.64 -3.77
C ASP A 25 -9.67 8.40 -2.50
N LEU A 26 -9.70 7.71 -1.35
CA LEU A 26 -10.02 8.36 -0.09
C LEU A 26 -8.84 9.17 0.43
N SER A 27 -9.15 10.30 1.08
CA SER A 27 -8.12 11.09 1.75
C SER A 27 -7.69 10.42 3.05
N LEU A 28 -6.53 10.83 3.59
CA LEU A 28 -6.05 10.31 4.87
C LEU A 28 -7.06 10.56 6.00
N SER A 29 -7.73 11.71 5.97
CA SER A 29 -8.75 12.04 6.97
C SER A 29 -9.94 11.09 6.89
N GLU A 30 -10.40 10.77 5.69
CA GLU A 30 -11.49 9.82 5.48
C GLU A 30 -11.10 8.42 5.90
N ILE A 31 -9.88 7.98 5.56
CA ILE A 31 -9.35 6.67 5.95
C ILE A 31 -9.27 6.58 7.48
N ALA A 32 -8.75 7.60 8.13
CA ALA A 32 -8.64 7.64 9.58
C ALA A 32 -10.01 7.51 10.25
N GLU A 33 -10.99 8.24 9.74
CA GLU A 33 -12.34 8.22 10.27
C GLU A 33 -13.00 6.85 10.11
N LEU A 34 -12.88 6.24 8.92
CA LEU A 34 -13.46 4.93 8.64
C LEU A 34 -12.84 3.82 9.49
N ASN A 35 -11.56 3.95 9.82
CA ASN A 35 -10.84 2.92 10.55
C ASN A 35 -10.72 3.20 12.06
N GLY A 36 -11.29 4.30 12.53
CA GLY A 36 -11.26 4.67 13.94
C GLY A 36 -9.85 4.98 14.45
N ILE A 37 -8.99 5.54 13.61
CA ILE A 37 -7.62 5.91 13.95
C ILE A 37 -7.41 7.40 13.68
N THR A 38 -6.27 7.94 14.16
CA THR A 38 -5.92 9.33 13.89
C THR A 38 -5.41 9.49 12.46
N ARG A 39 -5.45 10.71 11.94
CA ARG A 39 -4.88 11.02 10.63
C ARG A 39 -3.38 10.68 10.58
N GLN A 40 -2.65 10.98 11.66
CA GLN A 40 -1.24 10.65 11.75
C GLN A 40 -1.02 9.13 11.72
N GLY A 41 -1.89 8.38 12.43
CA GLY A 41 -1.86 6.91 12.40
C GLY A 41 -2.10 6.36 11.00
N ALA A 42 -3.06 6.93 10.26
CA ALA A 42 -3.33 6.54 8.89
C ALA A 42 -2.12 6.81 8.00
N HIS A 43 -1.50 7.98 8.13
CA HIS A 43 -0.31 8.35 7.38
C HIS A 43 0.85 7.39 7.66
N ASP A 44 1.10 7.07 8.92
CA ASP A 44 2.17 6.15 9.29
C ASP A 44 1.93 4.75 8.75
N LEU A 45 0.68 4.30 8.79
CA LEU A 45 0.32 2.99 8.26
C LEU A 45 0.55 2.91 6.76
N ILE A 46 0.14 3.93 6.02
CA ILE A 46 0.37 4.00 4.57
C ILE A 46 1.87 3.99 4.26
N LYS A 47 2.67 4.75 5.01
CA LYS A 47 4.11 4.77 4.83
C LYS A 47 4.75 3.41 5.07
N ARG A 48 4.26 2.67 6.07
CA ARG A 48 4.75 1.31 6.32
C ARG A 48 4.42 0.38 5.16
N CYS A 49 3.21 0.49 4.61
CA CYS A 49 2.82 -0.30 3.45
C CYS A 49 3.72 -0.01 2.25
N ASP A 50 4.00 1.27 1.98
CA ASP A 50 4.90 1.66 0.89
C ASP A 50 6.28 1.05 1.08
N LYS A 51 6.83 1.08 2.29
CA LYS A 51 8.13 0.50 2.58
C LYS A 51 8.15 -1.01 2.39
N ILE A 52 7.07 -1.68 2.80
CA ILE A 52 6.96 -3.13 2.63
C ILE A 52 6.92 -3.48 1.15
N LEU A 53 6.11 -2.77 0.38
CA LEU A 53 5.98 -3.00 -1.05
C LEU A 53 7.29 -2.72 -1.81
N GLU A 54 7.97 -1.64 -1.46
CA GLU A 54 9.27 -1.30 -2.03
C GLU A 54 10.33 -2.34 -1.65
N GLY A 55 10.26 -2.86 -0.42
CA GLY A 55 11.15 -3.92 0.04
C GLY A 55 11.01 -5.20 -0.77
N TYR A 56 9.78 -5.59 -1.09
CA TYR A 56 9.53 -6.74 -1.94
C TYR A 56 10.04 -6.51 -3.37
N GLU A 57 9.81 -5.32 -3.92
CA GLU A 57 10.33 -4.99 -5.25
C GLU A 57 11.86 -5.03 -5.28
N ALA A 58 12.52 -4.50 -4.25
CA ALA A 58 13.97 -4.53 -4.16
C ALA A 58 14.53 -5.96 -4.12
N LYS A 59 13.79 -6.89 -3.50
CA LYS A 59 14.21 -8.30 -3.39
C LYS A 59 13.83 -9.14 -4.61
N LEU A 60 12.63 -8.94 -5.13
CA LEU A 60 12.06 -9.80 -6.17
C LEU A 60 12.16 -9.21 -7.57
N HIS A 61 12.27 -7.89 -7.69
CA HIS A 61 12.42 -7.19 -8.98
C HIS A 61 11.32 -7.49 -10.00
N LEU A 62 10.11 -7.81 -9.54
CA LEU A 62 9.02 -8.20 -10.43
C LEU A 62 8.54 -7.07 -11.33
N LEU A 63 8.45 -5.86 -10.78
CA LEU A 63 8.04 -4.69 -11.57
C LEU A 63 9.10 -4.35 -12.61
N GLU A 64 10.37 -4.38 -12.22
CA GLU A 64 11.48 -4.10 -13.12
C GLU A 64 11.56 -5.13 -14.25
N GLN A 65 11.41 -6.41 -13.93
CA GLN A 65 11.40 -7.48 -14.93
C GLN A 65 10.23 -7.34 -15.89
N LYS A 66 9.07 -6.99 -15.37
CA LYS A 66 7.88 -6.79 -16.20
C LYS A 66 8.05 -5.65 -17.19
N LEU A 67 8.65 -4.55 -16.73
CA LEU A 67 8.94 -3.41 -17.61
C LEU A 67 10.01 -3.73 -18.64
N ALA A 68 10.99 -4.54 -18.27
CA ALA A 68 12.06 -4.95 -19.17
C ALA A 68 11.59 -5.88 -20.29
N GLU A 69 10.54 -6.64 -20.05
CA GLU A 69 9.97 -7.57 -21.04
C GLU A 69 9.11 -6.86 -22.08
N GLU A 70 8.70 -5.65 -21.82
CA GLU A 70 7.93 -4.86 -22.78
C GLU A 70 8.85 -4.12 -23.76
#